data_4a8f746ae31b037485901fc96cf39b76
#
_entry.id   4a8f746ae31b037485901fc96cf39b76
#
_cell.length_a   1.000
_cell.length_b   1.000
_cell.length_c   1.000
_cell.angle_alpha   90.00
_cell.angle_beta   90.00
_cell.angle_gamma   90.00
#
_symmetry.space_group_name_H-M   'P 1'
#
loop_
_entity.id
_entity.type
_entity.pdbx_description
1 polymer ?
#
loop_
_entity_poly.entity_id
_entity_poly.type
_entity_poly.pdbx_seq_one_letter_code
_entity_poly.pdbx_strand_id
1 'polypeptide(L)'
;MESKKRILAIDDNVGQLTEYKCILVPKYDYRAVKSASEAMSFMNKNSVDLILLDIEMPNVSGFEFLEDIRKIPSYIKVPIIIVSGNTGQDFFQKAKSSSAFDVLSKPVNSEVLNETIRKAIVSAE
;
A
#
# COMPACT_ATOMS: atom_id res chain seq x y z
N MET A 1 16.00 20.79 -5.63
CA MET A 1 16.08 19.33 -5.56
C MET A 1 14.73 18.78 -5.13
N GLU A 2 14.17 17.86 -5.90
CA GLU A 2 12.89 17.28 -5.55
C GLU A 2 13.05 16.21 -4.48
N SER A 3 12.13 16.20 -3.54
CA SER A 3 12.05 15.14 -2.54
C SER A 3 11.55 13.86 -3.19
N LYS A 4 12.06 12.74 -2.73
CA LYS A 4 11.54 11.43 -3.16
C LYS A 4 10.11 11.27 -2.65
N LYS A 5 9.28 10.63 -3.46
CA LYS A 5 7.94 10.25 -3.00
C LYS A 5 8.06 9.19 -1.93
N ARG A 6 7.24 9.30 -0.90
CA ARG A 6 7.25 8.36 0.23
C ARG A 6 6.21 7.28 0.05
N ILE A 7 6.66 6.03 0.12
CA ILE A 7 5.81 4.85 0.04
C ILE A 7 5.80 4.15 1.37
N LEU A 8 4.61 3.93 1.92
CA LEU A 8 4.42 3.15 3.15
C LEU A 8 3.91 1.76 2.79
N ALA A 9 4.67 0.73 3.13
CA ALA A 9 4.24 -0.65 2.97
C ALA A 9 3.74 -1.19 4.31
N ILE A 10 2.56 -1.78 4.30
CA ILE A 10 1.92 -2.35 5.49
C ILE A 10 1.71 -3.84 5.23
N ASP A 11 2.51 -4.68 5.89
CA ASP A 11 2.49 -6.12 5.71
C ASP A 11 3.15 -6.78 6.93
N ASP A 12 2.56 -7.82 7.46
CA ASP A 12 3.13 -8.52 8.60
C ASP A 12 4.27 -9.48 8.21
N ASN A 13 4.46 -9.73 6.93
CA ASN A 13 5.50 -10.61 6.43
C ASN A 13 6.79 -9.83 6.16
N VAL A 14 7.82 -10.08 6.99
CA VAL A 14 9.10 -9.38 6.90
C VAL A 14 9.80 -9.62 5.55
N GLY A 15 9.68 -10.84 5.01
CA GLY A 15 10.25 -11.15 3.70
C GLY A 15 9.66 -10.29 2.59
N GLN A 16 8.34 -10.07 2.63
CA GLN A 16 7.68 -9.21 1.66
C GLN A 16 8.13 -7.76 1.79
N LEU A 17 8.28 -7.27 3.02
CA LEU A 17 8.75 -5.91 3.25
C LEU A 17 10.19 -5.72 2.76
N THR A 18 11.02 -6.74 2.92
CA THR A 18 12.40 -6.73 2.43
C THR A 18 12.44 -6.72 0.90
N GLU A 19 11.57 -7.49 0.28
CA GLU A 19 11.46 -7.52 -1.18
C GLU A 19 11.08 -6.15 -1.74
N TYR A 20 10.09 -5.49 -1.15
CA TYR A 20 9.72 -4.13 -1.54
C TYR A 20 10.91 -3.18 -1.43
N LYS A 21 11.65 -3.28 -0.33
CA LYS A 21 12.83 -2.43 -0.13
C LYS A 21 13.83 -2.59 -1.26
N CYS A 22 14.11 -3.83 -1.67
CA CYS A 22 15.04 -4.11 -2.76
C CYS A 22 14.55 -3.53 -4.08
N ILE A 23 13.25 -3.52 -4.31
CA ILE A 23 12.68 -3.01 -5.57
C ILE A 23 12.62 -1.48 -5.58
N LEU A 24 12.31 -0.86 -4.46
CA LEU A 24 11.91 0.56 -4.41
C LEU A 24 13.03 1.52 -4.01
N VAL A 25 14.00 1.06 -3.23
CA VAL A 25 15.13 1.90 -2.81
C VAL A 25 16.21 1.85 -3.91
N PRO A 26 16.86 2.94 -4.27
CA PRO A 26 16.79 4.28 -3.67
C PRO A 26 15.82 5.26 -4.33
N LYS A 27 15.02 4.81 -5.29
CA LYS A 27 14.14 5.70 -6.07
C LYS A 27 13.09 6.38 -5.20
N TYR A 28 12.56 5.65 -4.22
CA TYR A 28 11.50 6.15 -3.33
C TYR A 28 12.00 6.22 -1.89
N ASP A 29 11.36 7.08 -1.09
CA ASP A 29 11.53 7.08 0.37
C ASP A 29 10.64 5.96 0.91
N TYR A 30 11.21 4.78 1.10
CA TYR A 30 10.49 3.58 1.49
C TYR A 30 10.40 3.45 3.01
N ARG A 31 9.18 3.28 3.50
CA ARG A 31 8.91 3.03 4.93
C ARG A 31 8.04 1.79 5.05
N ALA A 32 8.27 1.02 6.10
CA ALA A 32 7.57 -0.26 6.30
C ALA A 32 7.08 -0.39 7.74
N VAL A 33 5.87 -0.91 7.87
CA VAL A 33 5.28 -1.23 9.18
C VAL A 33 4.62 -2.61 9.09
N LYS A 34 4.46 -3.27 10.24
CA LYS A 34 4.02 -4.67 10.29
C LYS A 34 2.59 -4.85 10.76
N SER A 35 1.91 -3.78 11.12
CA SER A 35 0.56 -3.87 11.66
C SER A 35 -0.23 -2.60 11.36
N ALA A 36 -1.55 -2.71 11.46
CA ALA A 36 -2.43 -1.56 11.30
C ALA A 36 -2.15 -0.50 12.38
N SER A 37 -1.85 -0.94 13.60
CA SER A 37 -1.54 -0.03 14.70
C SER A 37 -0.28 0.78 14.43
N GLU A 38 0.79 0.11 13.97
CA GLU A 38 2.02 0.81 13.57
C GLU A 38 1.78 1.77 12.42
N ALA A 39 0.95 1.36 11.46
CA ALA A 39 0.61 2.20 10.32
C ALA A 39 -0.10 3.48 10.75
N MET A 40 -1.08 3.36 11.64
CA MET A 40 -1.81 4.53 12.12
C MET A 40 -0.90 5.49 12.89
N SER A 41 -0.01 4.96 13.72
CA SER A 41 0.97 5.79 14.42
C SER A 41 1.88 6.53 13.45
N PHE A 42 2.34 5.84 12.42
CA PHE A 42 3.19 6.46 11.39
C PHE A 42 2.44 7.56 10.63
N MET A 43 1.23 7.26 10.19
CA MET A 43 0.43 8.19 9.39
C MET A 43 -0.01 9.43 10.18
N ASN A 44 -0.14 9.31 11.50
CA ASN A 44 -0.48 10.47 12.33
C ASN A 44 0.68 11.46 12.44
N LYS A 45 1.89 11.03 12.17
CA LYS A 45 3.10 11.86 12.34
C LYS A 45 3.80 12.19 11.03
N ASN A 46 3.43 11.53 9.94
CA ASN A 46 4.14 11.67 8.67
C ASN A 46 3.16 11.71 7.50
N SER A 47 3.54 12.39 6.44
CA SER A 47 2.80 12.32 5.19
C SER A 47 3.30 11.13 4.37
N VAL A 48 2.44 10.60 3.52
CA VAL A 48 2.73 9.46 2.66
C VAL A 48 2.14 9.74 1.29
N ASP A 49 2.86 9.37 0.24
CA ASP A 49 2.41 9.61 -1.13
C ASP A 49 1.71 8.39 -1.74
N LEU A 50 1.96 7.21 -1.21
CA LEU A 50 1.35 5.96 -1.69
C LEU A 50 1.45 4.89 -0.62
N ILE A 51 0.43 4.04 -0.53
CA ILE A 51 0.38 2.94 0.43
C ILE A 51 0.30 1.61 -0.32
N LEU A 52 1.17 0.66 0.06
CA LEU A 52 1.05 -0.74 -0.33
C LEU A 52 0.44 -1.47 0.86
N LEU A 53 -0.73 -2.04 0.67
CA LEU A 53 -1.50 -2.63 1.78
C LEU A 53 -1.74 -4.11 1.56
N ASP A 54 -1.24 -4.94 2.47
CA ASP A 54 -1.61 -6.34 2.54
C ASP A 54 -2.97 -6.45 3.23
N ILE A 55 -3.93 -7.03 2.53
CA ILE A 55 -5.30 -7.18 3.04
C ILE A 55 -5.39 -8.34 4.05
N GLU A 56 -4.47 -9.29 3.98
CA GLU A 56 -4.56 -10.53 4.74
C GLU A 56 -3.63 -10.54 5.96
N MET A 57 -3.81 -9.56 6.86
CA MET A 57 -3.07 -9.53 8.11
C MET A 57 -3.89 -10.15 9.24
N PRO A 58 -3.23 -10.86 10.20
CA PRO A 58 -3.95 -11.44 11.33
C PRO A 58 -4.68 -10.39 12.16
N ASN A 59 -5.88 -10.76 12.65
CA ASN A 59 -6.68 -9.95 13.56
C ASN A 59 -7.14 -8.61 13.03
N VAL A 60 -7.00 -8.37 11.71
CA VAL A 60 -7.40 -7.12 11.08
C VAL A 60 -8.13 -7.42 9.78
N SER A 61 -9.27 -6.79 9.58
CA SER A 61 -9.89 -6.77 8.27
C SER A 61 -9.21 -5.69 7.44
N GLY A 62 -8.47 -6.11 6.41
CA GLY A 62 -7.75 -5.17 5.54
C GLY A 62 -8.67 -4.17 4.85
N PHE A 63 -9.87 -4.60 4.47
CA PHE A 63 -10.83 -3.69 3.85
C PHE A 63 -11.38 -2.66 4.82
N GLU A 64 -11.64 -3.06 6.07
CA GLU A 64 -12.04 -2.11 7.11
C GLU A 64 -10.91 -1.12 7.40
N PHE A 65 -9.68 -1.60 7.44
CA PHE A 65 -8.53 -0.73 7.66
C PHE A 65 -8.37 0.27 6.53
N LEU A 66 -8.60 -0.17 5.29
CA LEU A 66 -8.55 0.73 4.13
C LEU A 66 -9.57 1.86 4.30
N GLU A 67 -10.79 1.52 4.73
CA GLU A 67 -11.81 2.53 5.00
C GLU A 67 -11.42 3.46 6.15
N ASP A 68 -10.78 2.93 7.18
CA ASP A 68 -10.28 3.76 8.29
C ASP A 68 -9.25 4.78 7.80
N ILE A 69 -8.36 4.37 6.91
CA ILE A 69 -7.39 5.28 6.30
C ILE A 69 -8.13 6.39 5.54
N ARG A 70 -9.19 6.05 4.82
CA ARG A 70 -9.95 7.03 4.03
C ARG A 70 -10.71 8.05 4.89
N LYS A 71 -10.89 7.77 6.18
CA LYS A 71 -11.51 8.74 7.10
C LYS A 71 -10.54 9.81 7.58
N ILE A 72 -9.24 9.61 7.38
CA ILE A 72 -8.23 10.61 7.73
C ILE A 72 -8.18 11.64 6.61
N PRO A 73 -8.51 12.93 6.88
CA PRO A 73 -8.64 13.91 5.79
C PRO A 73 -7.42 14.02 4.88
N SER A 74 -6.22 13.96 5.43
CA SER A 74 -4.99 14.06 4.64
C SER A 74 -4.71 12.82 3.79
N TYR A 75 -5.46 11.73 3.98
CA TYR A 75 -5.25 10.47 3.26
C TYR A 75 -6.39 10.11 2.30
N ILE A 76 -7.37 11.00 2.14
CA ILE A 76 -8.52 10.72 1.26
C ILE A 76 -8.08 10.44 -0.18
N LYS A 77 -7.05 11.16 -0.65
CA LYS A 77 -6.59 11.06 -2.03
C LYS A 77 -5.28 10.28 -2.20
N VAL A 78 -4.72 9.77 -1.12
CA VAL A 78 -3.49 8.99 -1.21
C VAL A 78 -3.80 7.65 -1.88
N PRO A 79 -3.13 7.31 -2.99
CA PRO A 79 -3.42 6.05 -3.66
C PRO A 79 -2.99 4.86 -2.79
N ILE A 80 -3.87 3.87 -2.74
CA ILE A 80 -3.63 2.62 -2.01
C ILE A 80 -3.63 1.49 -3.01
N ILE A 81 -2.55 0.72 -3.04
CA ILE A 81 -2.44 -0.48 -3.87
C ILE A 81 -2.57 -1.68 -2.94
N ILE A 82 -3.58 -2.50 -3.17
CA ILE A 82 -3.78 -3.74 -2.43
C ILE A 82 -2.84 -4.79 -3.01
N VAL A 83 -2.12 -5.51 -2.15
CA VAL A 83 -1.24 -6.61 -2.56
C VAL A 83 -1.66 -7.83 -1.77
N SER A 84 -2.04 -8.92 -2.44
CA SER A 84 -2.61 -10.08 -1.77
C SER A 84 -2.27 -11.37 -2.49
N GLY A 85 -2.18 -12.47 -1.73
CA GLY A 85 -2.08 -13.82 -2.27
C GLY A 85 -3.43 -14.43 -2.64
N ASN A 86 -4.52 -13.77 -2.28
CA ASN A 86 -5.86 -14.27 -2.58
C ASN A 86 -6.19 -14.06 -4.05
N THR A 87 -6.59 -15.13 -4.75
CA THR A 87 -6.95 -15.11 -6.16
C THR A 87 -8.44 -15.37 -6.39
N GLY A 88 -9.24 -15.35 -5.31
CA GLY A 88 -10.68 -15.59 -5.41
C GLY A 88 -11.40 -14.47 -6.12
N GLN A 89 -12.45 -14.86 -6.87
CA GLN A 89 -13.23 -13.91 -7.65
C GLN A 89 -13.98 -12.90 -6.76
N ASP A 90 -14.52 -13.37 -5.64
CA ASP A 90 -15.21 -12.50 -4.68
C ASP A 90 -14.26 -11.46 -4.08
N PHE A 91 -13.04 -11.89 -3.79
CA PHE A 91 -12.00 -10.98 -3.30
C PHE A 91 -11.70 -9.90 -4.34
N PHE A 92 -11.52 -10.31 -5.58
CA PHE A 92 -11.20 -9.38 -6.68
C PHE A 92 -12.30 -8.34 -6.86
N GLN A 93 -13.56 -8.76 -6.82
CA GLN A 93 -14.68 -7.85 -6.96
C GLN A 93 -14.75 -6.87 -5.79
N LYS A 94 -14.54 -7.36 -4.58
CA LYS A 94 -14.54 -6.51 -3.39
C LYS A 94 -13.41 -5.48 -3.44
N ALA A 95 -12.23 -5.90 -3.88
CA ALA A 95 -11.09 -5.01 -4.02
C ALA A 95 -11.35 -3.93 -5.07
N LYS A 96 -11.93 -4.29 -6.21
CA LYS A 96 -12.28 -3.34 -7.26
C LYS A 96 -13.37 -2.36 -6.84
N SER A 97 -14.26 -2.78 -5.95
CA SER A 97 -15.33 -1.92 -5.44
C SER A 97 -14.84 -1.00 -4.32
N SER A 98 -13.63 -1.24 -3.81
CA SER A 98 -13.05 -0.43 -2.75
C SER A 98 -12.45 0.86 -3.33
N SER A 99 -11.95 1.72 -2.45
CA SER A 99 -11.29 2.95 -2.86
C SER A 99 -9.82 2.73 -3.25
N ALA A 100 -9.36 1.49 -3.36
CA ALA A 100 -7.99 1.21 -3.75
C ALA A 100 -7.75 1.61 -5.21
N PHE A 101 -6.54 2.07 -5.50
CA PHE A 101 -6.17 2.43 -6.86
C PHE A 101 -6.06 1.19 -7.74
N ASP A 102 -5.44 0.12 -7.22
CA ASP A 102 -5.24 -1.11 -7.96
C ASP A 102 -5.02 -2.28 -7.00
N VAL A 103 -5.01 -3.48 -7.56
CA VAL A 103 -4.80 -4.73 -6.83
C VAL A 103 -3.72 -5.53 -7.52
N LEU A 104 -2.68 -5.92 -6.77
CA LEU A 104 -1.60 -6.77 -7.29
C LEU A 104 -1.60 -8.11 -6.56
N SER A 105 -1.26 -9.16 -7.28
CA SER A 105 -1.16 -10.52 -6.74
C SER A 105 0.24 -10.82 -6.25
N LYS A 106 0.34 -11.59 -5.16
CA LYS A 106 1.61 -12.18 -4.73
C LYS A 106 1.85 -13.48 -5.50
N PRO A 107 3.07 -13.81 -5.89
CA PRO A 107 4.30 -13.05 -5.67
C PRO A 107 4.36 -11.80 -6.53
N VAL A 108 4.95 -10.75 -5.98
CA VAL A 108 4.99 -9.44 -6.63
C VAL A 108 6.02 -9.44 -7.76
N ASN A 109 5.58 -9.00 -8.93
CA ASN A 109 6.48 -8.78 -10.07
C ASN A 109 7.01 -7.35 -9.99
N SER A 110 8.34 -7.19 -10.02
CA SER A 110 8.96 -5.88 -9.83
C SER A 110 8.59 -4.87 -10.92
N GLU A 111 8.49 -5.31 -12.16
CA GLU A 111 8.11 -4.42 -13.27
C GLU A 111 6.67 -3.94 -13.13
N VAL A 112 5.76 -4.86 -12.79
CA VAL A 112 4.35 -4.54 -12.58
C VAL A 112 4.19 -3.61 -11.38
N LEU A 113 4.90 -3.87 -10.29
CA LEU A 113 4.85 -3.03 -9.11
C LEU A 113 5.31 -1.60 -9.42
N ASN A 114 6.47 -1.47 -10.06
CA ASN A 114 7.01 -0.15 -10.39
C ASN A 114 6.08 0.62 -11.34
N GLU A 115 5.51 -0.03 -12.32
CA GLU A 115 4.60 0.61 -13.27
C GLU A 115 3.30 1.04 -12.59
N THR A 116 2.75 0.19 -11.72
CA THR A 116 1.52 0.50 -10.99
C THR A 116 1.73 1.68 -10.04
N ILE A 117 2.87 1.70 -9.34
CA ILE A 117 3.21 2.81 -8.45
C ILE A 117 3.33 4.10 -9.24
N ARG A 118 4.04 4.07 -10.38
CA ARG A 118 4.21 5.24 -11.20
C ARG A 118 2.87 5.81 -11.65
N LYS A 119 1.99 4.97 -12.14
CA LYS A 119 0.64 5.39 -12.56
C LYS A 119 -0.16 5.97 -11.40
N ALA A 120 -0.08 5.36 -10.24
CA ALA A 120 -0.81 5.81 -9.07
C ALA A 120 -0.35 7.20 -8.63
N ILE A 121 0.95 7.42 -8.58
CA ILE A 121 1.52 8.71 -8.17
C ILE A 121 1.15 9.81 -9.17
N VAL A 122 1.26 9.53 -10.45
CA VAL A 122 0.88 10.49 -11.50
C VAL A 122 -0.60 10.83 -11.40
N SER A 123 -1.44 9.83 -11.17
CA SER A 123 -2.89 10.01 -11.03
C SER A 123 -3.26 10.90 -9.85
N ALA A 124 -2.46 10.89 -8.79
CA ALA A 124 -2.72 11.66 -7.58
C ALA A 124 -2.23 13.11 -7.64
N GLU A 125 -1.46 13.46 -8.66
CA GLU A 125 -0.92 14.83 -8.83
C GLU A 125 -1.97 15.83 -9.34
#